data_cc379832f36d00b1401b0261c27b63a4
#
_entry.id   cc379832f36d00b1401b0261c27b63a4
#
_cell.length_a   1.000
_cell.length_b   1.000
_cell.length_c   1.000
_cell.angle_alpha   90.00
_cell.angle_beta   90.00
_cell.angle_gamma   90.00
#
_symmetry.space_group_name_H-M   'P 1'
#
loop_
_entity.id
_entity.type
_entity.pdbx_description
1 polymer ?
#
loop_
_entity_poly.entity_id
_entity_poly.type
_entity_poly.pdbx_seq_one_letter_code
_entity_poly.pdbx_strand_id
1 'polypeptide(L)'
;GGNHPYLDEVTQTARNIGYRIYIDGKEIKTDLSTLTKEIKIEVINEIMNPSKADTSSGKTLLNEILCIETVNYSIYRNNIQVLVTHEFQNESPVTVQMYYGMQSMFDKETHTLTANGKYVDWTVQKDVSTFTKKEYPSFRRFIEKSANAYQSSYLFADGLGNHEEISDDDIIFIGNSSNKTYHKIIADREHKKGDIIHWSGVYTWFKSPVSDDDDLLCYEGVIDNKKVLFIDCKKSVDRTIQLPVDYTKKSFTIIEKSKSITITGNKVTAKGLRIVSDGSGSCVITFD
;
A
#
# COMPACT_ATOMS: atom_id res chain seq x y z
N GLY A 1 -1.45 -5.75 -11.33
CA GLY A 1 -1.17 -6.68 -12.36
C GLY A 1 0.16 -6.39 -13.03
N GLY A 2 1.09 -7.27 -12.99
CA GLY A 2 2.35 -7.11 -13.68
C GLY A 2 2.31 -7.75 -15.05
N ASN A 3 3.16 -7.30 -15.94
CA ASN A 3 3.50 -7.99 -17.18
C ASN A 3 4.28 -9.27 -16.84
N HIS A 4 3.58 -10.29 -16.34
CA HIS A 4 4.19 -11.59 -16.16
C HIS A 4 3.89 -12.46 -17.36
N PRO A 5 4.92 -13.00 -18.04
CA PRO A 5 4.72 -13.97 -19.10
C PRO A 5 4.33 -15.30 -18.47
N TYR A 6 3.03 -15.52 -18.28
CA TYR A 6 2.54 -16.77 -17.67
C TYR A 6 2.60 -17.96 -18.63
N LEU A 7 2.67 -17.71 -19.92
CA LEU A 7 2.55 -18.73 -20.96
C LEU A 7 3.83 -18.87 -21.79
N ASP A 8 4.50 -17.76 -22.03
CA ASP A 8 5.79 -17.66 -22.71
C ASP A 8 6.48 -16.34 -22.32
N GLU A 9 7.74 -16.15 -22.72
CA GLU A 9 8.55 -14.97 -22.33
C GLU A 9 8.14 -13.67 -23.06
N VAL A 10 7.26 -13.73 -24.05
CA VAL A 10 6.95 -12.59 -24.92
C VAL A 10 5.48 -12.15 -24.86
N THR A 11 4.56 -13.03 -24.45
CA THR A 11 3.13 -12.73 -24.42
C THR A 11 2.78 -11.87 -23.20
N GLN A 12 2.38 -10.63 -23.46
CA GLN A 12 1.98 -9.71 -22.40
C GLN A 12 0.55 -9.97 -21.96
N THR A 13 0.34 -10.05 -20.64
CA THR A 13 -0.98 -10.21 -20.02
C THR A 13 -1.65 -8.90 -19.69
N ALA A 14 -0.96 -7.77 -19.85
CA ALA A 14 -1.52 -6.42 -19.66
C ALA A 14 -1.10 -5.53 -20.83
N ARG A 15 -2.03 -4.72 -21.34
CA ARG A 15 -1.73 -3.70 -22.34
C ARG A 15 -2.35 -2.37 -21.94
N ASN A 16 -1.58 -1.30 -22.05
CA ASN A 16 -2.08 0.03 -21.82
C ASN A 16 -2.97 0.46 -22.99
N ILE A 17 -4.16 0.99 -22.68
CA ILE A 17 -5.12 1.52 -23.65
C ILE A 17 -5.36 3.00 -23.49
N GLY A 18 -4.83 3.61 -22.43
CA GLY A 18 -4.93 5.06 -22.25
C GLY A 18 -4.26 5.54 -20.96
N TYR A 19 -3.91 6.82 -20.97
CA TYR A 19 -3.49 7.51 -19.76
C TYR A 19 -3.85 9.00 -19.85
N ARG A 20 -3.97 9.64 -18.69
CA ARG A 20 -4.14 11.08 -18.53
C ARG A 20 -3.24 11.60 -17.43
N ILE A 21 -2.69 12.80 -17.62
CA ILE A 21 -1.83 13.45 -16.63
C ILE A 21 -2.43 14.81 -16.29
N TYR A 22 -2.51 15.10 -14.99
CA TYR A 22 -2.98 16.38 -14.48
C TYR A 22 -1.91 16.99 -13.59
N ILE A 23 -1.68 18.29 -13.75
CA ILE A 23 -0.80 19.07 -12.91
C ILE A 23 -1.63 20.18 -12.26
N ASP A 24 -1.68 20.19 -10.92
CA ASP A 24 -2.51 21.11 -10.13
C ASP A 24 -3.97 21.17 -10.64
N GLY A 25 -4.54 20.01 -10.99
CA GLY A 25 -5.90 19.84 -11.48
C GLY A 25 -6.13 20.12 -12.97
N LYS A 26 -5.10 20.55 -13.72
CA LYS A 26 -5.20 20.83 -15.17
C LYS A 26 -4.63 19.67 -15.99
N GLU A 27 -5.41 19.14 -16.94
CA GLU A 27 -4.92 18.12 -17.86
C GLU A 27 -3.79 18.64 -18.75
N ILE A 28 -2.73 17.85 -18.88
CA ILE A 28 -1.54 18.15 -19.67
C ILE A 28 -1.48 17.18 -20.86
N LYS A 29 -1.38 17.76 -22.07
CA LYS A 29 -1.34 17.01 -23.34
C LYS A 29 0.00 17.15 -24.08
N THR A 30 0.92 17.94 -23.54
CA THR A 30 2.22 18.22 -24.14
C THR A 30 3.29 18.18 -23.05
N ASP A 31 4.54 18.05 -23.45
CA ASP A 31 5.66 18.12 -22.53
C ASP A 31 5.64 19.44 -21.76
N LEU A 32 5.84 19.34 -20.46
CA LEU A 32 5.86 20.48 -19.55
C LEU A 32 6.95 20.30 -18.49
N SER A 33 7.71 21.37 -18.24
CA SER A 33 8.64 21.47 -17.12
C SER A 33 8.22 22.62 -16.22
N THR A 34 7.74 22.29 -15.01
CA THR A 34 7.23 23.28 -14.07
C THR A 34 7.36 22.79 -12.63
N LEU A 35 7.28 23.74 -11.69
CA LEU A 35 7.10 23.41 -10.27
C LEU A 35 5.61 23.20 -10.02
N THR A 36 5.26 22.14 -9.32
CA THR A 36 3.88 21.77 -9.02
C THR A 36 3.71 21.31 -7.58
N LYS A 37 2.51 21.40 -7.07
CA LYS A 37 2.13 20.88 -5.75
C LYS A 37 1.61 19.45 -5.85
N GLU A 38 0.88 19.13 -6.92
CA GLU A 38 0.25 17.83 -7.12
C GLU A 38 0.36 17.39 -8.57
N ILE A 39 0.64 16.10 -8.76
CA ILE A 39 0.52 15.44 -10.06
C ILE A 39 -0.49 14.31 -9.89
N LYS A 40 -1.51 14.25 -10.76
CA LYS A 40 -2.38 13.08 -10.88
C LYS A 40 -2.12 12.37 -12.19
N ILE A 41 -2.07 11.04 -12.14
CA ILE A 41 -1.91 10.20 -13.33
C ILE A 41 -3.00 9.14 -13.28
N GLU A 42 -3.82 9.09 -14.32
CA GLU A 42 -4.74 7.98 -14.57
C GLU A 42 -4.14 7.08 -15.63
N VAL A 43 -4.13 5.79 -15.40
CA VAL A 43 -3.66 4.77 -16.35
C VAL A 43 -4.76 3.75 -16.52
N ILE A 44 -5.08 3.41 -17.77
CA ILE A 44 -6.11 2.42 -18.09
C ILE A 44 -5.46 1.28 -18.86
N ASN A 45 -5.64 0.07 -18.36
CA ASN A 45 -5.07 -1.14 -18.90
C ASN A 45 -6.16 -2.19 -19.17
N GLU A 46 -6.01 -2.93 -20.23
CA GLU A 46 -6.68 -4.22 -20.39
C GLU A 46 -5.82 -5.32 -19.82
N ILE A 47 -6.39 -6.08 -18.90
CA ILE A 47 -5.77 -7.28 -18.35
C ILE A 47 -6.37 -8.48 -19.05
N MET A 48 -5.53 -9.26 -19.71
CA MET A 48 -5.95 -10.40 -20.52
C MET A 48 -6.15 -11.64 -19.64
N ASN A 49 -7.07 -12.50 -20.06
CA ASN A 49 -7.36 -13.78 -19.38
C ASN A 49 -6.39 -14.87 -19.84
N PRO A 50 -5.37 -15.25 -19.05
CA PRO A 50 -4.42 -16.26 -19.46
C PRO A 50 -5.01 -17.68 -19.51
N SER A 51 -6.12 -17.93 -18.81
CA SER A 51 -6.80 -19.25 -18.87
C SER A 51 -7.53 -19.51 -20.18
N LYS A 52 -7.68 -18.49 -21.03
CA LYS A 52 -8.30 -18.53 -22.35
C LYS A 52 -7.28 -18.35 -23.48
N ALA A 53 -6.02 -18.67 -23.21
CA ALA A 53 -5.00 -18.59 -24.23
C ALA A 53 -5.22 -19.61 -25.36
N ASP A 54 -5.10 -19.14 -26.59
CA ASP A 54 -5.06 -19.99 -27.77
C ASP A 54 -3.60 -20.18 -28.21
N THR A 55 -3.16 -21.43 -28.22
CA THR A 55 -1.81 -21.84 -28.65
C THR A 55 -1.82 -22.67 -29.93
N SER A 56 -2.95 -22.83 -30.58
CA SER A 56 -3.14 -23.69 -31.74
C SER A 56 -2.30 -23.29 -32.96
N SER A 57 -1.96 -22.01 -33.09
CA SER A 57 -1.16 -21.45 -34.18
C SER A 57 0.37 -21.54 -33.97
N GLY A 58 0.82 -22.14 -32.86
CA GLY A 58 2.24 -22.13 -32.44
C GLY A 58 2.69 -20.79 -31.84
N LYS A 59 1.76 -19.87 -31.64
CA LYS A 59 1.93 -18.61 -30.90
C LYS A 59 0.84 -18.54 -29.83
N THR A 60 1.19 -17.94 -28.69
CA THR A 60 0.21 -17.68 -27.65
C THR A 60 -0.61 -16.44 -28.01
N LEU A 61 -1.92 -16.60 -28.12
CA LEU A 61 -2.86 -15.49 -28.37
C LEU A 61 -3.79 -15.35 -27.17
N LEU A 62 -3.86 -14.14 -26.62
CA LEU A 62 -4.78 -13.77 -25.55
C LEU A 62 -5.89 -12.91 -26.16
N ASN A 63 -7.07 -13.50 -26.35
CA ASN A 63 -8.18 -12.88 -27.06
C ASN A 63 -9.30 -12.40 -26.13
N GLU A 64 -9.32 -12.87 -24.87
CA GLU A 64 -10.34 -12.49 -23.90
C GLU A 64 -9.76 -11.50 -22.87
N ILE A 65 -10.47 -10.41 -22.64
CA ILE A 65 -10.16 -9.45 -21.58
C ILE A 65 -10.74 -10.00 -20.27
N LEU A 66 -9.88 -10.14 -19.26
CA LEU A 66 -10.30 -10.48 -17.90
C LEU A 66 -10.95 -9.29 -17.21
N CYS A 67 -10.25 -8.16 -17.19
CA CYS A 67 -10.77 -6.95 -16.59
C CYS A 67 -10.15 -5.69 -17.21
N ILE A 68 -10.83 -4.57 -17.06
CA ILE A 68 -10.25 -3.24 -17.23
C ILE A 68 -9.70 -2.80 -15.88
N GLU A 69 -8.40 -2.52 -15.85
CA GLU A 69 -7.73 -1.96 -14.68
C GLU A 69 -7.58 -0.46 -14.87
N THR A 70 -8.13 0.31 -13.93
CA THR A 70 -7.89 1.76 -13.85
C THR A 70 -7.04 2.04 -12.62
N VAL A 71 -5.88 2.66 -12.81
CA VAL A 71 -4.96 3.04 -11.75
C VAL A 71 -4.89 4.56 -11.68
N ASN A 72 -5.27 5.12 -10.54
CA ASN A 72 -5.16 6.54 -10.25
C ASN A 72 -4.04 6.79 -9.25
N TYR A 73 -3.04 7.54 -9.66
CA TYR A 73 -1.96 8.01 -8.80
C TYR A 73 -2.18 9.48 -8.45
N SER A 74 -2.03 9.83 -7.17
CA SER A 74 -1.92 11.20 -6.70
C SER A 74 -0.56 11.37 -6.03
N ILE A 75 0.32 12.15 -6.65
CA ILE A 75 1.69 12.40 -6.20
C ILE A 75 1.73 13.76 -5.54
N TYR A 76 2.05 13.78 -4.26
CA TYR A 76 2.16 15.00 -3.47
C TYR A 76 3.40 14.93 -2.57
N ARG A 77 4.38 15.82 -2.79
CA ARG A 77 5.67 15.80 -2.09
C ARG A 77 6.34 14.42 -2.18
N ASN A 78 6.52 13.79 -1.03
CA ASN A 78 7.15 12.48 -0.86
C ASN A 78 6.12 11.34 -0.69
N ASN A 79 4.90 11.55 -1.17
CA ASN A 79 3.81 10.56 -1.08
C ASN A 79 3.26 10.26 -2.46
N ILE A 80 2.92 8.99 -2.67
CA ILE A 80 2.15 8.53 -3.82
C ILE A 80 0.94 7.78 -3.27
N GLN A 81 -0.23 8.39 -3.36
CA GLN A 81 -1.49 7.71 -3.10
C GLN A 81 -1.94 7.00 -4.36
N VAL A 82 -2.43 5.78 -4.23
CA VAL A 82 -2.87 4.94 -5.34
C VAL A 82 -4.27 4.42 -5.08
N LEU A 83 -5.11 4.43 -6.11
CA LEU A 83 -6.39 3.75 -6.17
C LEU A 83 -6.40 2.88 -7.42
N VAL A 84 -6.63 1.58 -7.24
CA VAL A 84 -6.75 0.61 -8.33
C VAL A 84 -8.16 0.06 -8.35
N THR A 85 -8.78 0.09 -9.51
CA THR A 85 -10.11 -0.48 -9.75
C THR A 85 -10.02 -1.52 -10.86
N HIS A 86 -10.62 -2.68 -10.66
CA HIS A 86 -10.78 -3.72 -11.67
C HIS A 86 -12.26 -3.89 -11.96
N GLU A 87 -12.65 -3.70 -13.22
CA GLU A 87 -13.99 -4.00 -13.73
C GLU A 87 -13.89 -5.25 -14.61
N PHE A 88 -14.46 -6.36 -14.14
CA PHE A 88 -14.38 -7.66 -14.82
C PHE A 88 -15.20 -7.69 -16.11
N GLN A 89 -14.57 -8.19 -17.19
CA GLN A 89 -15.14 -8.24 -18.54
C GLN A 89 -15.30 -9.66 -19.09
N ASN A 90 -14.81 -10.67 -18.36
CA ASN A 90 -14.78 -12.07 -18.75
C ASN A 90 -16.18 -12.60 -19.15
N GLU A 91 -16.24 -13.39 -20.22
CA GLU A 91 -17.51 -13.95 -20.73
C GLU A 91 -18.09 -15.04 -19.81
N SER A 92 -17.25 -15.79 -19.13
CA SER A 92 -17.61 -16.83 -18.17
C SER A 92 -17.01 -16.52 -16.81
N PRO A 93 -17.64 -16.91 -15.68
CA PRO A 93 -17.06 -16.73 -14.36
C PRO A 93 -15.62 -17.24 -14.27
N VAL A 94 -14.75 -16.49 -13.60
CA VAL A 94 -13.34 -16.84 -13.38
C VAL A 94 -13.00 -16.76 -11.91
N THR A 95 -12.22 -17.71 -11.43
CA THR A 95 -11.68 -17.65 -10.07
C THR A 95 -10.30 -17.00 -10.08
N VAL A 96 -10.19 -15.87 -9.41
CA VAL A 96 -8.90 -15.26 -9.10
C VAL A 96 -8.36 -15.91 -7.84
N GLN A 97 -7.41 -16.81 -8.01
CA GLN A 97 -6.81 -17.55 -6.88
C GLN A 97 -6.03 -16.60 -5.97
N MET A 98 -5.31 -15.64 -6.56
CA MET A 98 -4.43 -14.78 -5.80
C MET A 98 -4.15 -13.48 -6.57
N TYR A 99 -4.34 -12.35 -5.89
CA TYR A 99 -3.92 -11.04 -6.40
C TYR A 99 -3.26 -10.24 -5.27
N TYR A 100 -2.13 -9.66 -5.57
CA TYR A 100 -1.35 -8.86 -4.63
C TYR A 100 -1.35 -7.39 -5.03
N GLY A 101 -1.46 -6.51 -4.05
CA GLY A 101 -1.33 -5.07 -4.19
C GLY A 101 -0.33 -4.46 -3.24
N MET A 102 -0.13 -3.15 -3.33
CA MET A 102 0.83 -2.38 -2.52
C MET A 102 2.23 -2.99 -2.53
N GLN A 103 2.70 -3.41 -3.71
CA GLN A 103 4.04 -3.97 -3.84
C GLN A 103 5.08 -2.89 -3.58
N SER A 104 6.04 -3.18 -2.73
CA SER A 104 7.28 -2.42 -2.57
C SER A 104 8.47 -3.25 -3.04
N MET A 105 9.44 -2.56 -3.63
CA MET A 105 10.74 -3.15 -3.97
C MET A 105 11.81 -2.42 -3.16
N PHE A 106 12.78 -3.15 -2.66
CA PHE A 106 13.83 -2.62 -1.78
C PHE A 106 15.19 -3.24 -2.11
N ASP A 107 16.24 -2.60 -1.63
CA ASP A 107 17.62 -3.12 -1.73
C ASP A 107 17.85 -4.28 -0.75
N LYS A 108 18.85 -5.12 -1.03
CA LYS A 108 19.23 -6.27 -0.18
C LYS A 108 19.65 -5.88 1.24
N GLU A 109 20.09 -4.66 1.43
CA GLU A 109 20.51 -4.11 2.75
C GLU A 109 19.33 -3.43 3.48
N THR A 110 18.13 -3.89 3.25
CA THR A 110 16.92 -3.29 3.80
C THR A 110 16.32 -4.18 4.88
N HIS A 111 15.64 -3.57 5.81
CA HIS A 111 14.88 -4.22 6.86
C HIS A 111 13.39 -3.90 6.70
N THR A 112 12.52 -4.88 6.89
CA THR A 112 11.08 -4.66 6.93
C THR A 112 10.60 -4.64 8.38
N LEU A 113 9.90 -3.57 8.76
CA LEU A 113 9.19 -3.44 10.03
C LEU A 113 7.70 -3.49 9.77
N THR A 114 7.01 -4.37 10.48
CA THR A 114 5.56 -4.47 10.46
C THR A 114 4.93 -3.68 11.60
N ALA A 115 3.67 -3.29 11.44
CA ALA A 115 2.96 -2.46 12.42
C ALA A 115 2.79 -3.11 13.81
N ASN A 116 3.04 -4.40 13.94
CA ASN A 116 3.05 -5.11 15.23
C ASN A 116 4.45 -5.28 15.82
N GLY A 117 5.44 -4.55 15.30
CA GLY A 117 6.81 -4.56 15.79
C GLY A 117 7.68 -5.72 15.32
N LYS A 118 7.17 -6.63 14.50
CA LYS A 118 8.00 -7.70 13.92
C LYS A 118 8.97 -7.09 12.91
N TYR A 119 10.21 -7.56 12.96
CA TYR A 119 11.31 -7.03 12.18
C TYR A 119 11.95 -8.15 11.36
N VAL A 120 12.16 -7.91 10.08
CA VAL A 120 12.82 -8.84 9.17
C VAL A 120 14.06 -8.17 8.60
N ASP A 121 15.21 -8.79 8.83
CA ASP A 121 16.50 -8.37 8.28
C ASP A 121 16.79 -9.16 7.01
N TRP A 122 16.67 -8.53 5.86
CA TRP A 122 16.89 -9.15 4.56
C TRP A 122 18.34 -9.41 4.22
N THR A 123 19.27 -8.89 5.02
CA THR A 123 20.71 -9.21 4.88
C THR A 123 21.01 -10.64 5.28
N VAL A 124 20.21 -11.18 6.23
CA VAL A 124 20.36 -12.54 6.77
C VAL A 124 19.20 -13.47 6.39
N GLN A 125 18.00 -12.92 6.18
CA GLN A 125 16.83 -13.68 5.76
C GLN A 125 16.93 -14.06 4.29
N LYS A 126 17.01 -15.34 3.98
CA LYS A 126 17.12 -15.84 2.61
C LYS A 126 15.80 -16.36 2.05
N ASP A 127 14.83 -16.63 2.94
CA ASP A 127 13.55 -17.23 2.58
C ASP A 127 12.41 -16.21 2.61
N VAL A 128 11.25 -16.66 2.16
CA VAL A 128 10.01 -15.89 2.22
C VAL A 128 9.56 -15.74 3.66
N SER A 129 9.23 -14.51 4.08
CA SER A 129 8.49 -14.24 5.31
C SER A 129 7.03 -14.03 4.98
N THR A 130 6.15 -14.76 5.66
CA THR A 130 4.71 -14.69 5.46
C THR A 130 4.00 -14.44 6.78
N PHE A 131 2.84 -13.79 6.71
CA PHE A 131 1.98 -13.54 7.86
C PHE A 131 0.54 -13.85 7.50
N THR A 132 -0.14 -14.56 8.40
CA THR A 132 -1.55 -14.89 8.22
C THR A 132 -2.45 -13.77 8.73
N LYS A 133 -3.69 -13.75 8.26
CA LYS A 133 -4.72 -12.82 8.72
C LYS A 133 -4.99 -12.97 10.22
N LYS A 134 -4.93 -14.19 10.75
CA LYS A 134 -5.09 -14.48 12.17
C LYS A 134 -4.00 -13.84 13.03
N GLU A 135 -2.74 -13.90 12.57
CA GLU A 135 -1.62 -13.24 13.27
C GLU A 135 -1.77 -11.72 13.23
N TYR A 136 -2.31 -11.20 12.13
CA TYR A 136 -2.39 -9.76 11.85
C TYR A 136 -3.73 -9.36 11.24
N PRO A 137 -4.84 -9.42 11.97
CA PRO A 137 -6.16 -9.11 11.42
C PRO A 137 -6.31 -7.67 10.93
N SER A 138 -5.49 -6.75 11.46
CA SER A 138 -5.47 -5.33 11.06
C SER A 138 -4.18 -4.95 10.33
N PHE A 139 -3.45 -5.93 9.79
CA PHE A 139 -2.18 -5.66 9.17
C PHE A 139 -2.35 -5.03 7.79
N ARG A 140 -2.07 -3.74 7.71
CA ARG A 140 -2.21 -2.96 6.48
C ARG A 140 -1.02 -2.04 6.22
N ARG A 141 0.03 -2.12 7.03
CA ARG A 141 1.21 -1.27 6.90
C ARG A 141 2.49 -2.05 7.12
N PHE A 142 3.47 -1.79 6.28
CA PHE A 142 4.85 -2.19 6.48
C PHE A 142 5.79 -1.05 6.09
N ILE A 143 7.00 -1.08 6.61
CA ILE A 143 8.00 -0.05 6.43
C ILE A 143 9.30 -0.72 6.04
N GLU A 144 9.83 -0.32 4.89
CA GLU A 144 11.17 -0.70 4.46
C GLU A 144 12.16 0.35 4.95
N LYS A 145 13.14 -0.09 5.71
CA LYS A 145 14.19 0.76 6.27
C LYS A 145 15.54 0.39 5.66
N SER A 146 16.19 1.32 4.99
CA SER A 146 17.59 1.25 4.59
C SER A 146 18.47 2.12 5.49
N ALA A 147 19.78 2.13 5.26
CA ALA A 147 20.72 2.97 6.01
C ALA A 147 20.37 4.47 5.96
N ASN A 148 19.74 4.95 4.86
CA ASN A 148 19.58 6.37 4.60
C ASN A 148 18.14 6.81 4.35
N ALA A 149 17.19 5.88 4.27
CA ALA A 149 15.80 6.20 3.91
C ALA A 149 14.82 5.14 4.38
N TYR A 150 13.57 5.55 4.45
CA TYR A 150 12.43 4.71 4.77
C TYR A 150 11.41 4.83 3.64
N GLN A 151 10.72 3.73 3.37
CA GLN A 151 9.51 3.68 2.57
C GLN A 151 8.41 3.02 3.39
N SER A 152 7.31 3.71 3.58
CA SER A 152 6.10 3.14 4.17
C SER A 152 5.10 2.80 3.08
N SER A 153 4.45 1.66 3.21
CA SER A 153 3.29 1.23 2.41
C SER A 153 2.12 1.01 3.34
N TYR A 154 1.05 1.78 3.15
CA TYR A 154 -0.15 1.72 3.97
C TYR A 154 -1.37 1.48 3.09
N LEU A 155 -2.03 0.33 3.27
CA LEU A 155 -3.26 -0.05 2.59
C LEU A 155 -4.46 0.46 3.39
N PHE A 156 -5.39 1.18 2.76
CA PHE A 156 -6.57 1.74 3.42
C PHE A 156 -7.60 0.64 3.73
N ALA A 157 -8.41 0.86 4.76
CA ALA A 157 -9.42 -0.12 5.20
C ALA A 157 -10.48 -0.39 4.15
N ASP A 158 -10.93 0.63 3.46
CA ASP A 158 -11.94 0.60 2.40
C ASP A 158 -11.40 0.16 1.04
N GLY A 159 -10.10 -0.08 0.95
CA GLY A 159 -9.42 -0.47 -0.28
C GLY A 159 -8.85 -1.89 -0.24
N LEU A 160 -9.51 -2.82 0.43
CA LEU A 160 -8.97 -4.15 0.70
C LEU A 160 -9.41 -5.23 -0.30
N GLY A 161 -10.04 -4.88 -1.43
CA GLY A 161 -10.57 -5.88 -2.35
C GLY A 161 -11.59 -6.79 -1.64
N ASN A 162 -11.29 -8.10 -1.51
CA ASN A 162 -12.10 -9.01 -0.71
C ASN A 162 -11.40 -9.50 0.56
N HIS A 163 -10.59 -8.65 1.18
CA HIS A 163 -9.79 -9.02 2.36
C HIS A 163 -10.63 -9.61 3.51
N GLU A 164 -11.85 -9.13 3.72
CA GLU A 164 -12.74 -9.65 4.76
C GLU A 164 -13.16 -11.10 4.53
N GLU A 165 -13.18 -11.54 3.27
CA GLU A 165 -13.51 -12.91 2.87
C GLU A 165 -12.30 -13.86 2.91
N ILE A 166 -11.08 -13.32 3.07
CA ILE A 166 -9.87 -14.12 3.20
C ILE A 166 -9.91 -14.85 4.55
N SER A 167 -9.65 -16.14 4.54
CA SER A 167 -9.60 -16.98 5.75
C SER A 167 -8.56 -16.46 6.75
N ASP A 168 -8.84 -16.63 8.04
CA ASP A 168 -7.92 -16.23 9.11
C ASP A 168 -6.57 -16.97 9.05
N ASP A 169 -6.53 -18.18 8.54
CA ASP A 169 -5.30 -18.95 8.37
C ASP A 169 -4.59 -18.66 7.03
N ASP A 170 -5.17 -17.84 6.18
CA ASP A 170 -4.59 -17.49 4.89
C ASP A 170 -3.52 -16.40 5.02
N ILE A 171 -2.54 -16.47 4.12
CA ILE A 171 -1.43 -15.51 4.08
C ILE A 171 -1.93 -14.20 3.49
N ILE A 172 -1.78 -13.11 4.23
CA ILE A 172 -2.18 -11.76 3.80
C ILE A 172 -1.01 -10.87 3.44
N PHE A 173 0.20 -11.23 3.83
CA PHE A 173 1.42 -10.48 3.55
C PHE A 173 2.55 -11.42 3.18
N ILE A 174 3.31 -11.03 2.17
CA ILE A 174 4.50 -11.74 1.73
C ILE A 174 5.65 -10.75 1.58
N GLY A 175 6.76 -11.06 2.24
CA GLY A 175 8.06 -10.47 1.98
C GLY A 175 9.02 -11.56 1.52
N ASN A 176 9.93 -11.26 0.63
CA ASN A 176 10.90 -12.22 0.16
C ASN A 176 12.27 -11.60 -0.10
N SER A 177 13.29 -12.44 -0.07
CA SER A 177 14.68 -12.06 -0.34
C SER A 177 14.93 -11.62 -1.79
N SER A 178 13.95 -11.71 -2.67
CA SER A 178 13.98 -11.11 -4.01
C SER A 178 13.64 -9.62 -3.99
N ASN A 179 13.73 -8.99 -2.83
CA ASN A 179 13.57 -7.55 -2.61
C ASN A 179 12.15 -7.05 -2.85
N LYS A 180 11.14 -7.83 -2.43
CA LYS A 180 9.72 -7.48 -2.61
C LYS A 180 8.91 -7.74 -1.35
N THR A 181 8.00 -6.81 -1.05
CA THR A 181 6.92 -7.00 -0.08
C THR A 181 5.59 -6.63 -0.72
N TYR A 182 4.51 -7.31 -0.37
CA TYR A 182 3.17 -7.04 -0.88
C TYR A 182 2.08 -7.63 0.00
N HIS A 183 0.87 -7.04 -0.11
CA HIS A 183 -0.34 -7.53 0.53
C HIS A 183 -1.17 -8.38 -0.42
N LYS A 184 -1.80 -9.43 0.10
CA LYS A 184 -2.82 -10.19 -0.61
C LYS A 184 -4.14 -9.40 -0.56
N ILE A 185 -4.68 -9.09 -1.73
CA ILE A 185 -5.91 -8.31 -1.89
C ILE A 185 -7.09 -9.21 -2.23
N ILE A 186 -6.85 -10.26 -3.02
CA ILE A 186 -7.86 -11.25 -3.39
C ILE A 186 -7.31 -12.65 -3.12
N ALA A 187 -8.17 -13.54 -2.63
CA ALA A 187 -7.89 -14.96 -2.45
C ALA A 187 -9.10 -15.78 -2.89
N ASP A 188 -8.90 -16.70 -3.83
CA ASP A 188 -9.84 -17.74 -4.26
C ASP A 188 -11.28 -17.25 -4.47
N ARG A 189 -11.43 -16.07 -5.08
CA ARG A 189 -12.73 -15.45 -5.34
C ARG A 189 -13.13 -15.59 -6.78
N GLU A 190 -14.39 -16.03 -6.99
CA GLU A 190 -15.04 -16.00 -8.29
C GLU A 190 -15.50 -14.59 -8.65
N HIS A 191 -15.23 -14.20 -9.90
CA HIS A 191 -15.69 -12.95 -10.50
C HIS A 191 -16.39 -13.21 -11.84
N LYS A 192 -17.43 -12.44 -12.07
CA LYS A 192 -18.22 -12.45 -13.31
C LYS A 192 -18.20 -11.06 -13.95
N LYS A 193 -18.62 -11.01 -15.19
CA LYS A 193 -18.74 -9.76 -15.94
C LYS A 193 -19.55 -8.72 -15.19
N GLY A 194 -18.99 -7.51 -15.08
CA GLY A 194 -19.58 -6.39 -14.37
C GLY A 194 -19.23 -6.31 -12.88
N ASP A 195 -18.56 -7.32 -12.31
CA ASP A 195 -18.06 -7.20 -10.94
C ASP A 195 -16.97 -6.12 -10.88
N ILE A 196 -17.00 -5.31 -9.84
CA ILE A 196 -16.04 -4.26 -9.60
C ILE A 196 -15.39 -4.49 -8.23
N ILE A 197 -14.08 -4.51 -8.21
CA ILE A 197 -13.31 -4.47 -6.97
C ILE A 197 -12.32 -3.31 -7.01
N HIS A 198 -11.97 -2.80 -5.85
CA HIS A 198 -10.94 -1.78 -5.74
C HIS A 198 -10.07 -2.00 -4.51
N TRP A 199 -8.89 -1.44 -4.54
CA TRP A 199 -8.03 -1.24 -3.38
C TRP A 199 -7.33 0.11 -3.48
N SER A 200 -6.97 0.68 -2.34
CA SER A 200 -6.29 1.96 -2.27
C SER A 200 -5.28 2.00 -1.12
N GLY A 201 -4.33 2.90 -1.24
CA GLY A 201 -3.32 3.07 -0.21
C GLY A 201 -2.35 4.20 -0.53
N VAL A 202 -1.35 4.37 0.32
CA VAL A 202 -0.32 5.40 0.15
C VAL A 202 1.08 4.87 0.39
N TYR A 203 1.99 5.23 -0.48
CA TYR A 203 3.43 5.12 -0.27
C TYR A 203 3.97 6.45 0.25
N THR A 204 4.82 6.40 1.28
CA THR A 204 5.47 7.57 1.86
C THR A 204 6.97 7.30 1.97
N TRP A 205 7.79 8.18 1.40
CA TRP A 205 9.25 8.14 1.54
C TRP A 205 9.72 9.21 2.50
N PHE A 206 10.63 8.88 3.40
CA PHE A 206 11.18 9.83 4.35
C PHE A 206 12.60 9.44 4.80
N LYS A 207 13.38 10.44 5.27
CA LYS A 207 14.73 10.23 5.79
C LYS A 207 14.81 10.49 7.29
N SER A 208 14.00 11.43 7.77
CA SER A 208 14.04 11.89 9.17
C SER A 208 12.68 11.66 9.80
N PRO A 209 12.45 10.52 10.47
CA PRO A 209 11.25 10.31 11.25
C PRO A 209 11.19 11.31 12.42
N VAL A 210 10.00 11.54 12.93
CA VAL A 210 9.77 12.32 14.16
C VAL A 210 10.36 11.58 15.37
N SER A 211 10.26 10.26 15.38
CA SER A 211 10.91 9.37 16.36
C SER A 211 11.20 8.03 15.68
N ASP A 212 12.36 7.45 15.95
CA ASP A 212 12.70 6.06 15.60
C ASP A 212 13.65 5.51 16.65
N ASP A 213 13.13 4.67 17.52
CA ASP A 213 13.86 3.97 18.56
C ASP A 213 13.29 2.56 18.77
N ASP A 214 13.74 1.87 19.81
CA ASP A 214 13.35 0.48 20.10
C ASP A 214 11.86 0.33 20.46
N ASP A 215 11.18 1.40 20.83
CA ASP A 215 9.81 1.39 21.31
C ASP A 215 8.82 1.84 20.24
N LEU A 216 9.23 2.84 19.44
CA LEU A 216 8.32 3.62 18.64
C LEU A 216 8.97 4.12 17.35
N LEU A 217 8.25 4.00 16.24
CA LEU A 217 8.50 4.75 15.01
C LEU A 217 7.35 5.72 14.78
N CYS A 218 7.67 6.99 14.51
CA CYS A 218 6.69 8.02 14.21
C CYS A 218 7.21 8.87 13.04
N TYR A 219 6.38 9.08 12.02
CA TYR A 219 6.76 9.83 10.82
C TYR A 219 5.57 10.53 10.19
N GLU A 220 5.86 11.55 9.40
CA GLU A 220 4.88 12.35 8.68
C GLU A 220 4.57 11.76 7.31
N GLY A 221 3.33 11.92 6.86
CA GLY A 221 2.89 11.63 5.50
C GLY A 221 1.76 12.53 5.06
N VAL A 222 1.16 12.19 3.92
CA VAL A 222 0.00 12.89 3.37
C VAL A 222 -1.02 11.88 2.87
N ILE A 223 -2.28 12.06 3.25
CA ILE A 223 -3.43 11.32 2.74
C ILE A 223 -4.47 12.35 2.33
N ASP A 224 -5.02 12.27 1.12
CA ASP A 224 -6.03 13.19 0.57
C ASP A 224 -5.62 14.67 0.73
N ASN A 225 -4.36 14.96 0.42
CA ASN A 225 -3.74 16.28 0.57
C ASN A 225 -3.71 16.85 1.99
N LYS A 226 -4.01 16.04 3.02
CA LYS A 226 -3.89 16.40 4.42
C LYS A 226 -2.64 15.81 5.05
N LYS A 227 -1.99 16.58 5.90
CA LYS A 227 -0.87 16.06 6.70
C LYS A 227 -1.38 14.99 7.67
N VAL A 228 -0.67 13.89 7.74
CA VAL A 228 -0.93 12.81 8.69
C VAL A 228 0.33 12.46 9.45
N LEU A 229 0.14 11.91 10.64
CA LEU A 229 1.20 11.30 11.42
C LEU A 229 0.92 9.82 11.56
N PHE A 230 1.87 9.02 11.16
CA PHE A 230 1.89 7.58 11.35
C PHE A 230 2.66 7.24 12.61
N ILE A 231 2.09 6.40 13.44
CA ILE A 231 2.63 6.02 14.74
C ILE A 231 2.61 4.49 14.82
N ASP A 232 3.79 3.90 14.99
CA ASP A 232 3.98 2.46 15.15
C ASP A 232 4.65 2.17 16.48
N CYS A 233 3.86 1.68 17.45
CA CYS A 233 4.39 1.16 18.71
C CYS A 233 4.90 -0.26 18.48
N LYS A 234 6.18 -0.50 18.69
CA LYS A 234 6.82 -1.81 18.53
C LYS A 234 6.57 -2.71 19.72
N LYS A 235 6.27 -2.11 20.88
CA LYS A 235 5.94 -2.76 22.17
C LYS A 235 5.12 -1.79 23.03
N SER A 236 4.88 -2.15 24.30
CA SER A 236 4.23 -1.26 25.27
C SER A 236 5.02 0.02 25.45
N VAL A 237 4.33 1.16 25.44
CA VAL A 237 4.92 2.49 25.55
C VAL A 237 3.98 3.43 26.31
N ASP A 238 4.55 4.31 27.15
CA ASP A 238 3.87 5.49 27.71
C ASP A 238 4.84 6.66 27.63
N ARG A 239 4.67 7.49 26.60
CA ARG A 239 5.56 8.64 26.41
C ARG A 239 4.90 9.76 25.63
N THR A 240 5.49 10.94 25.74
CA THR A 240 5.14 12.10 24.96
C THR A 240 6.18 12.35 23.90
N ILE A 241 5.78 12.33 22.62
CA ILE A 241 6.65 12.67 21.51
C ILE A 241 6.58 14.16 21.22
N GLN A 242 7.74 14.77 20.99
CA GLN A 242 7.82 16.15 20.55
C GLN A 242 7.49 16.21 19.06
N LEU A 243 6.50 17.01 18.69
CA LEU A 243 6.20 17.28 17.29
C LEU A 243 6.80 18.61 16.85
N PRO A 244 7.03 18.80 15.54
CA PRO A 244 7.40 20.12 15.00
C PRO A 244 6.45 21.23 15.46
N VAL A 245 6.97 22.45 15.58
CA VAL A 245 6.23 23.62 16.17
C VAL A 245 4.90 23.91 15.47
N ASP A 246 4.83 23.65 14.17
CA ASP A 246 3.63 23.85 13.36
C ASP A 246 2.46 22.92 13.72
N TYR A 247 2.69 21.88 14.54
CA TYR A 247 1.63 21.03 15.11
C TYR A 247 1.15 21.48 16.50
N THR A 248 1.88 22.35 17.17
CA THR A 248 1.52 22.80 18.52
C THR A 248 0.14 23.46 18.52
N LYS A 249 -0.75 23.01 19.42
CA LYS A 249 -2.15 23.43 19.56
C LYS A 249 -3.08 23.05 18.41
N LYS A 250 -2.60 22.37 17.35
CA LYS A 250 -3.49 21.84 16.31
C LYS A 250 -4.38 20.75 16.87
N SER A 251 -5.62 20.76 16.40
CA SER A 251 -6.55 19.65 16.58
C SER A 251 -6.16 18.50 15.65
N PHE A 252 -6.49 17.29 16.07
CA PHE A 252 -6.30 16.11 15.25
C PHE A 252 -7.51 15.18 15.33
N THR A 253 -7.68 14.38 14.29
CA THR A 253 -8.66 13.30 14.22
C THR A 253 -7.92 11.98 14.01
N ILE A 254 -8.33 10.94 14.72
CA ILE A 254 -7.79 9.60 14.53
C ILE A 254 -8.49 8.98 13.33
N ILE A 255 -7.72 8.69 12.26
CA ILE A 255 -8.22 7.98 11.08
C ILE A 255 -8.39 6.51 11.44
N GLU A 256 -7.37 5.93 12.09
CA GLU A 256 -7.31 4.53 12.44
C GLU A 256 -6.39 4.31 13.62
N LYS A 257 -6.72 3.32 14.47
CA LYS A 257 -5.81 2.88 15.53
C LYS A 257 -6.05 1.42 15.93
N SER A 258 -4.99 0.76 16.35
CA SER A 258 -5.05 -0.52 17.05
C SER A 258 -5.72 -0.38 18.41
N LYS A 259 -6.34 -1.48 18.90
CA LYS A 259 -6.96 -1.50 20.23
C LYS A 259 -5.95 -1.24 21.36
N SER A 260 -4.70 -1.67 21.18
CA SER A 260 -3.59 -1.47 22.11
C SER A 260 -3.20 0.01 22.29
N ILE A 261 -3.57 0.92 21.39
CA ILE A 261 -3.12 2.31 21.42
C ILE A 261 -4.19 3.23 21.98
N THR A 262 -3.77 4.10 22.89
CA THR A 262 -4.54 5.24 23.39
C THR A 262 -3.78 6.53 23.14
N ILE A 263 -4.44 7.47 22.46
CA ILE A 263 -3.97 8.85 22.29
C ILE A 263 -4.80 9.74 23.19
N THR A 264 -4.14 10.50 24.07
CA THR A 264 -4.84 11.34 25.04
C THR A 264 -5.20 12.71 24.45
N GLY A 265 -6.48 13.04 24.50
CA GLY A 265 -7.01 14.32 23.99
C GLY A 265 -7.24 14.33 22.48
N ASN A 266 -7.53 15.51 21.96
CA ASN A 266 -7.77 15.76 20.53
C ASN A 266 -6.94 16.94 19.98
N LYS A 267 -5.96 17.41 20.77
CA LYS A 267 -5.04 18.50 20.40
C LYS A 267 -3.63 18.18 20.85
N VAL A 268 -2.68 18.59 20.04
CA VAL A 268 -1.27 18.56 20.42
C VAL A 268 -1.00 19.59 21.50
N THR A 269 -0.43 19.17 22.62
CA THR A 269 -0.08 20.07 23.72
C THR A 269 1.26 20.78 23.45
N ALA A 270 1.59 21.78 24.26
CA ALA A 270 2.93 22.40 24.24
C ALA A 270 4.06 21.40 24.60
N LYS A 271 3.71 20.30 25.29
CA LYS A 271 4.62 19.21 25.63
C LYS A 271 4.72 18.14 24.53
N GLY A 272 3.89 18.23 23.49
CA GLY A 272 3.81 17.25 22.42
C GLY A 272 2.54 16.38 22.48
N LEU A 273 2.60 15.23 21.85
CA LEU A 273 1.53 14.24 21.77
C LEU A 273 1.85 13.05 22.68
N ARG A 274 0.96 12.78 23.67
CA ARG A 274 1.12 11.60 24.54
C ARG A 274 0.52 10.37 23.89
N ILE A 275 1.31 9.31 23.84
CA ILE A 275 0.96 8.00 23.29
C ILE A 275 1.11 6.99 24.40
N VAL A 276 0.07 6.18 24.61
CA VAL A 276 0.08 5.05 25.52
C VAL A 276 -0.28 3.80 24.73
N SER A 277 0.50 2.76 24.86
CA SER A 277 0.22 1.45 24.26
C SER A 277 0.53 0.35 25.26
N ASP A 278 -0.33 -0.65 25.35
CA ASP A 278 -0.12 -1.87 26.18
C ASP A 278 0.56 -3.01 25.39
N GLY A 279 0.89 -2.77 24.14
CA GLY A 279 1.57 -3.71 23.25
C GLY A 279 1.93 -3.06 21.91
N SER A 280 2.34 -3.89 20.96
CA SER A 280 2.56 -3.42 19.59
C SER A 280 1.24 -2.99 18.92
N GLY A 281 1.34 -2.02 18.02
CA GLY A 281 0.19 -1.54 17.29
C GLY A 281 0.48 -0.29 16.47
N SER A 282 -0.50 0.15 15.70
CA SER A 282 -0.38 1.30 14.81
C SER A 282 -1.53 2.30 15.00
N CYS A 283 -1.23 3.56 14.72
CA CYS A 283 -2.22 4.63 14.70
C CYS A 283 -1.91 5.60 13.57
N VAL A 284 -2.94 6.15 12.96
CA VAL A 284 -2.85 7.20 11.95
C VAL A 284 -3.73 8.35 12.39
N ILE A 285 -3.16 9.55 12.51
CA ILE A 285 -3.88 10.76 12.85
C ILE A 285 -3.72 11.81 11.76
N THR A 286 -4.78 12.58 11.51
CA THR A 286 -4.76 13.74 10.60
C THR A 286 -4.92 15.02 11.38
N PHE A 287 -4.36 16.12 10.86
CA PHE A 287 -4.40 17.44 11.48
C PHE A 287 -5.29 18.39 10.68
N ASP A 288 -6.05 19.19 11.42
CA ASP A 288 -6.88 20.26 10.85
C ASP A 288 -6.04 21.48 10.45
#